data_9eface659e6b24dd4fec095d20423b84
#
_entry.id   9eface659e6b24dd4fec095d20423b84
#
_cell.length_a   1.000
_cell.length_b   1.000
_cell.length_c   1.000
_cell.angle_alpha   90.00
_cell.angle_beta   90.00
_cell.angle_gamma   90.00
#
_symmetry.space_group_name_H-M   'P 1'
#
loop_
_entity.id
_entity.type
_entity.pdbx_description
1 polymer ?
#
loop_
_entity_poly.entity_id
_entity_poly.type
_entity_poly.pdbx_seq_one_letter_code
_entity_poly.pdbx_strand_id
1 'polypeptide(L)'
;MNILITGAGKRIGKEIAVGFAKKGVNIILHYNKSKIDAENTKKYISKYSKAILIKANLEKYESVKKLFNDAKKKVGKIHHLINCASVFENDDILKFNEKSWNKHLDTNAKAPAILISNFANQKLNKSDNATIINILDQRVFKLTPYFFSYTVSKLILFNMTKTAAMRLAPKIRVNAIAPGPVIKNTRQSTKHFKKQYLNTLLKKQVDKKEIFNACNFFIQNQSITGQSIAIDSGQSLNWQTKDLININE
;
A
#
# COMPACT_ATOMS: atom_id res chain seq x y z
N MET A 1 20.94 1.88 1.06
CA MET A 1 19.65 2.04 0.37
C MET A 1 18.58 2.41 1.40
N ASN A 2 17.69 3.38 1.10
CA ASN A 2 16.70 3.91 2.04
C ASN A 2 15.30 3.76 1.46
N ILE A 3 14.34 3.24 2.22
CA ILE A 3 12.93 3.08 1.81
C ILE A 3 12.03 3.86 2.76
N LEU A 4 11.17 4.71 2.22
CA LEU A 4 10.07 5.33 2.96
C LEU A 4 8.80 4.48 2.81
N ILE A 5 8.22 4.04 3.93
CA ILE A 5 7.00 3.24 3.96
C ILE A 5 5.95 3.97 4.79
N THR A 6 4.83 4.33 4.16
CA THR A 6 3.71 4.93 4.89
C THR A 6 2.89 3.85 5.62
N GLY A 7 2.44 4.14 6.85
CA GLY A 7 1.69 3.18 7.66
C GLY A 7 2.51 1.95 8.12
N ALA A 8 3.82 2.12 8.31
CA ALA A 8 4.75 1.02 8.57
C ALA A 8 4.74 0.49 10.02
N GLY A 9 3.98 1.11 10.94
CA GLY A 9 3.98 0.72 12.35
C GLY A 9 3.31 -0.62 12.64
N LYS A 10 2.39 -1.08 11.79
CA LYS A 10 1.60 -2.30 12.02
C LYS A 10 1.12 -2.94 10.71
N ARG A 11 0.50 -4.13 10.85
CA ARG A 11 -0.17 -4.85 9.76
C ARG A 11 0.76 -5.08 8.55
N ILE A 12 0.27 -4.88 7.33
CA ILE A 12 1.01 -5.07 6.07
C ILE A 12 2.27 -4.20 6.02
N GLY A 13 2.16 -2.92 6.39
CA GLY A 13 3.30 -1.99 6.36
C GLY A 13 4.46 -2.43 7.27
N LYS A 14 4.14 -2.99 8.45
CA LYS A 14 5.15 -3.59 9.35
C LYS A 14 5.86 -4.77 8.69
N GLU A 15 5.11 -5.67 8.05
CA GLU A 15 5.70 -6.86 7.41
C GLU A 15 6.65 -6.47 6.27
N ILE A 16 6.22 -5.52 5.43
CA ILE A 16 7.08 -4.99 4.36
C ILE A 16 8.35 -4.36 4.96
N ALA A 17 8.21 -3.54 5.99
CA ALA A 17 9.33 -2.88 6.65
C ALA A 17 10.33 -3.87 7.25
N VAL A 18 9.83 -4.90 7.95
CA VAL A 18 10.66 -5.97 8.54
C VAL A 18 11.36 -6.80 7.46
N GLY A 19 10.65 -7.13 6.38
CA GLY A 19 11.23 -7.89 5.27
C GLY A 19 12.42 -7.19 4.63
N PHE A 20 12.29 -5.89 4.34
CA PHE A 20 13.40 -5.09 3.80
C PHE A 20 14.53 -4.85 4.82
N ALA A 21 14.19 -4.64 6.09
CA ALA A 21 15.21 -4.47 7.13
C ALA A 21 16.11 -5.71 7.26
N LYS A 22 15.55 -6.92 7.21
CA LYS A 22 16.31 -8.18 7.19
C LYS A 22 17.26 -8.33 5.99
N LYS A 23 17.04 -7.55 4.93
CA LYS A 23 17.95 -7.43 3.77
C LYS A 23 18.96 -6.29 3.92
N GLY A 24 19.09 -5.69 5.11
CA GLY A 24 20.02 -4.59 5.39
C GLY A 24 19.58 -3.22 4.85
N VAL A 25 18.33 -3.07 4.42
CA VAL A 25 17.81 -1.82 3.89
C VAL A 25 17.36 -0.90 5.04
N ASN A 26 17.76 0.37 5.00
CA ASN A 26 17.34 1.36 5.99
C ASN A 26 15.86 1.74 5.80
N ILE A 27 15.12 1.79 6.89
CA ILE A 27 13.67 2.00 6.85
C ILE A 27 13.28 3.34 7.47
N ILE A 28 12.53 4.13 6.71
CA ILE A 28 11.82 5.30 7.21
C ILE A 28 10.37 4.88 7.45
N LEU A 29 10.02 4.73 8.73
CA LEU A 29 8.70 4.29 9.18
C LEU A 29 7.82 5.51 9.42
N HIS A 30 6.82 5.71 8.57
CA HIS A 30 5.78 6.69 8.85
C HIS A 30 4.66 6.07 9.68
N TYR A 31 4.14 6.81 10.65
CA TYR A 31 2.93 6.52 11.42
C TYR A 31 2.10 7.80 11.68
N ASN A 32 0.81 7.65 11.99
CA ASN A 32 -0.04 8.75 12.43
C ASN A 32 -0.38 8.61 13.92
N LYS A 33 -1.33 7.75 14.27
CA LYS A 33 -1.84 7.58 15.64
C LYS A 33 -1.21 6.41 16.41
N SER A 34 -0.67 5.41 15.73
CA SER A 34 -0.14 4.17 16.32
C SER A 34 1.33 4.29 16.74
N LYS A 35 1.63 5.20 17.69
CA LYS A 35 3.01 5.47 18.16
C LYS A 35 3.65 4.23 18.76
N ILE A 36 2.97 3.55 19.67
CA ILE A 36 3.49 2.36 20.37
C ILE A 36 3.82 1.23 19.38
N ASP A 37 2.91 0.95 18.43
CA ASP A 37 3.16 -0.06 17.38
C ASP A 37 4.39 0.30 16.54
N ALA A 38 4.54 1.60 16.20
CA ALA A 38 5.66 2.08 15.40
C ALA A 38 6.99 1.98 16.15
N GLU A 39 7.01 2.32 17.44
CA GLU A 39 8.20 2.18 18.30
C GLU A 39 8.62 0.71 18.47
N ASN A 40 7.66 -0.18 18.71
CA ASN A 40 7.91 -1.62 18.79
C ASN A 40 8.45 -2.16 17.45
N THR A 41 7.89 -1.72 16.34
CA THR A 41 8.38 -2.11 15.00
C THR A 41 9.79 -1.57 14.76
N LYS A 42 10.06 -0.31 15.10
CA LYS A 42 11.41 0.26 15.02
C LYS A 42 12.41 -0.55 15.85
N LYS A 43 12.08 -0.83 17.13
CA LYS A 43 12.95 -1.63 18.02
C LYS A 43 13.30 -2.98 17.41
N TYR A 44 12.32 -3.65 16.79
CA TYR A 44 12.55 -4.92 16.11
C TYR A 44 13.46 -4.77 14.88
N ILE A 45 13.19 -3.79 14.02
CA ILE A 45 13.95 -3.52 12.78
C ILE A 45 15.39 -3.11 13.09
N SER A 46 15.62 -2.36 14.18
CA SER A 46 16.96 -1.87 14.55
C SER A 46 17.96 -2.99 14.86
N LYS A 47 17.51 -4.24 14.95
CA LYS A 47 18.36 -5.43 15.01
C LYS A 47 19.02 -5.79 13.67
N TYR A 48 18.50 -5.28 12.56
CA TYR A 48 18.90 -5.67 11.20
C TYR A 48 19.40 -4.48 10.37
N SER A 49 18.82 -3.30 10.56
CA SER A 49 19.15 -2.11 9.77
C SER A 49 18.75 -0.83 10.50
N LYS A 50 19.20 0.31 9.96
CA LYS A 50 18.82 1.64 10.47
C LYS A 50 17.32 1.87 10.29
N ALA A 51 16.64 2.30 11.36
CA ALA A 51 15.21 2.63 11.34
C ALA A 51 14.95 4.00 11.98
N ILE A 52 14.21 4.85 11.29
CA ILE A 52 13.75 6.14 11.82
C ILE A 52 12.24 6.23 11.80
N LEU A 53 11.67 6.89 12.80
CA LEU A 53 10.22 7.16 12.87
C LEU A 53 9.94 8.59 12.45
N ILE A 54 8.87 8.78 11.68
CA ILE A 54 8.32 10.09 11.36
C ILE A 54 6.80 10.04 11.55
N LYS A 55 6.29 10.91 12.42
CA LYS A 55 4.85 11.11 12.61
C LYS A 55 4.33 12.09 11.57
N ALA A 56 3.24 11.75 10.89
CA ALA A 56 2.53 12.67 10.01
C ALA A 56 1.04 12.33 9.95
N ASN A 57 0.19 13.32 9.69
CA ASN A 57 -1.21 13.13 9.35
C ASN A 57 -1.36 13.24 7.82
N LEU A 58 -1.67 12.15 7.16
CA LEU A 58 -1.79 12.10 5.70
C LEU A 58 -3.04 12.80 5.14
N GLU A 59 -4.00 13.14 5.97
CA GLU A 59 -5.15 13.97 5.59
C GLU A 59 -4.77 15.45 5.35
N LYS A 60 -3.59 15.88 5.84
CA LYS A 60 -3.14 17.28 5.80
C LYS A 60 -2.00 17.46 4.81
N TYR A 61 -2.20 18.27 3.77
CA TYR A 61 -1.22 18.56 2.71
C TYR A 61 0.17 18.90 3.26
N GLU A 62 0.26 19.90 4.15
CA GLU A 62 1.54 20.35 4.70
C GLU A 62 2.24 19.26 5.55
N SER A 63 1.45 18.42 6.23
CA SER A 63 2.00 17.30 7.00
C SER A 63 2.62 16.24 6.10
N VAL A 64 2.01 15.96 4.95
CA VAL A 64 2.56 15.01 3.95
C VAL A 64 3.84 15.54 3.31
N LYS A 65 3.84 16.83 2.92
CA LYS A 65 5.03 17.51 2.39
C LYS A 65 6.18 17.52 3.39
N LYS A 66 5.88 17.84 4.64
CA LYS A 66 6.86 17.82 5.73
C LYS A 66 7.41 16.42 5.99
N LEU A 67 6.57 15.37 5.95
CA LEU A 67 7.00 13.98 6.10
C LEU A 67 8.15 13.64 5.14
N PHE A 68 8.00 13.96 3.85
CA PHE A 68 9.03 13.65 2.86
C PHE A 68 10.30 14.47 3.08
N ASN A 69 10.16 15.76 3.36
CA ASN A 69 11.30 16.65 3.60
C ASN A 69 12.07 16.25 4.86
N ASP A 70 11.40 15.90 5.95
CA ASP A 70 12.03 15.43 7.18
C ASP A 70 12.74 14.09 6.97
N ALA A 71 12.13 13.18 6.18
CA ALA A 71 12.77 11.94 5.80
C ALA A 71 14.07 12.20 5.03
N LYS A 72 14.00 13.04 3.99
CA LYS A 72 15.17 13.41 3.18
C LYS A 72 16.28 14.07 4.00
N LYS A 73 15.92 14.97 4.92
CA LYS A 73 16.90 15.61 5.83
C LYS A 73 17.66 14.59 6.69
N LYS A 74 16.97 13.51 7.13
CA LYS A 74 17.55 12.49 8.03
C LYS A 74 18.40 11.42 7.34
N VAL A 75 18.07 11.08 6.08
CA VAL A 75 18.72 9.96 5.38
C VAL A 75 19.36 10.35 4.05
N GLY A 76 19.25 11.62 3.64
CA GLY A 76 19.66 12.07 2.31
C GLY A 76 18.70 11.57 1.24
N LYS A 77 19.17 10.72 0.34
CA LYS A 77 18.39 10.18 -0.77
C LYS A 77 17.43 9.07 -0.32
N ILE A 78 16.19 9.12 -0.77
CA ILE A 78 15.19 8.05 -0.63
C ILE A 78 15.14 7.29 -1.95
N HIS A 79 15.50 6.00 -1.95
CA HIS A 79 15.58 5.17 -3.16
C HIS A 79 14.25 4.54 -3.53
N HIS A 80 13.43 4.18 -2.53
CA HIS A 80 12.12 3.60 -2.77
C HIS A 80 11.05 4.24 -1.88
N LEU A 81 9.86 4.38 -2.43
CA LEU A 81 8.66 4.85 -1.73
C LEU A 81 7.59 3.76 -1.80
N ILE A 82 7.06 3.36 -0.64
CA ILE A 82 5.94 2.42 -0.56
C ILE A 82 4.75 3.12 0.10
N ASN A 83 3.74 3.44 -0.70
CA ASN A 83 2.48 4.01 -0.25
C ASN A 83 1.58 2.89 0.28
N CYS A 84 1.67 2.59 1.59
CA CYS A 84 0.95 1.51 2.24
C CYS A 84 -0.10 1.98 3.27
N ALA A 85 0.00 3.22 3.75
CA ALA A 85 -1.02 3.78 4.64
C ALA A 85 -2.38 3.85 3.95
N SER A 86 -3.44 3.48 4.67
CA SER A 86 -4.80 3.51 4.14
C SER A 86 -5.81 3.70 5.26
N VAL A 87 -6.85 4.47 4.99
CA VAL A 87 -8.10 4.46 5.72
C VAL A 87 -9.05 3.49 5.02
N PHE A 88 -9.77 2.70 5.80
CA PHE A 88 -10.74 1.72 5.30
C PHE A 88 -11.95 1.74 6.24
N GLU A 89 -12.90 2.61 5.96
CA GLU A 89 -14.15 2.76 6.71
C GLU A 89 -15.33 2.39 5.80
N ASN A 90 -16.42 1.91 6.41
CA ASN A 90 -17.62 1.57 5.65
C ASN A 90 -18.41 2.82 5.34
N ASP A 91 -18.80 2.99 4.10
CA ASP A 91 -19.73 4.01 3.63
C ASP A 91 -20.52 3.49 2.42
N ASP A 92 -21.56 4.23 2.06
CA ASP A 92 -22.52 3.87 1.03
C ASP A 92 -22.92 5.13 0.24
N ILE A 93 -23.12 5.01 -1.06
CA ILE A 93 -23.55 6.14 -1.91
C ILE A 93 -24.95 6.65 -1.51
N LEU A 94 -25.81 5.79 -1.01
CA LEU A 94 -27.15 6.19 -0.56
C LEU A 94 -27.15 7.06 0.70
N LYS A 95 -26.03 7.03 1.46
CA LYS A 95 -25.80 7.81 2.67
C LYS A 95 -24.46 8.51 2.56
N PHE A 96 -24.29 9.31 1.49
CA PHE A 96 -23.06 10.05 1.24
C PHE A 96 -22.66 10.87 2.46
N ASN A 97 -21.40 10.78 2.86
CA ASN A 97 -20.84 11.51 3.96
C ASN A 97 -19.52 12.18 3.53
N GLU A 98 -19.53 13.50 3.45
CA GLU A 98 -18.38 14.29 3.02
C GLU A 98 -17.14 14.04 3.86
N LYS A 99 -17.27 13.89 5.17
CA LYS A 99 -16.15 13.61 6.08
C LYS A 99 -15.49 12.26 5.76
N SER A 100 -16.27 11.22 5.52
CA SER A 100 -15.77 9.89 5.11
C SER A 100 -15.11 9.96 3.73
N TRP A 101 -15.76 10.62 2.79
CA TRP A 101 -15.27 10.87 1.45
C TRP A 101 -13.91 11.56 1.48
N ASN A 102 -13.80 12.72 2.11
CA ASN A 102 -12.55 13.48 2.20
C ASN A 102 -11.45 12.68 2.88
N LYS A 103 -11.76 11.97 3.96
CA LYS A 103 -10.79 11.15 4.69
C LYS A 103 -10.19 10.04 3.83
N HIS A 104 -11.01 9.33 3.03
CA HIS A 104 -10.53 8.32 2.10
C HIS A 104 -9.71 8.94 0.97
N LEU A 105 -10.20 10.00 0.33
CA LEU A 105 -9.49 10.62 -0.78
C LEU A 105 -8.18 11.27 -0.34
N ASP A 106 -8.19 12.01 0.77
CA ASP A 106 -6.98 12.66 1.27
C ASP A 106 -5.89 11.64 1.65
N THR A 107 -6.28 10.57 2.37
CA THR A 107 -5.30 9.57 2.84
C THR A 107 -4.86 8.61 1.75
N ASN A 108 -5.80 8.09 0.94
CA ASN A 108 -5.52 6.95 0.06
C ASN A 108 -5.13 7.38 -1.37
N ALA A 109 -5.44 8.61 -1.77
CA ALA A 109 -5.17 9.11 -3.12
C ALA A 109 -4.30 10.39 -3.10
N LYS A 110 -4.72 11.46 -2.44
CA LYS A 110 -4.01 12.74 -2.43
C LYS A 110 -2.65 12.65 -1.75
N ALA A 111 -2.55 12.01 -0.58
CA ALA A 111 -1.26 11.84 0.09
C ALA A 111 -0.24 11.05 -0.75
N PRO A 112 -0.58 9.89 -1.36
CA PRO A 112 0.29 9.25 -2.35
C PRO A 112 0.70 10.17 -3.50
N ALA A 113 -0.20 10.97 -4.07
CA ALA A 113 0.13 11.91 -5.15
C ALA A 113 1.21 12.92 -4.71
N ILE A 114 1.05 13.52 -3.53
CA ILE A 114 2.02 14.46 -2.96
C ILE A 114 3.38 13.77 -2.73
N LEU A 115 3.37 12.56 -2.18
CA LEU A 115 4.60 11.79 -1.91
C LEU A 115 5.29 11.38 -3.22
N ILE A 116 4.54 10.96 -4.25
CA ILE A 116 5.06 10.65 -5.59
C ILE A 116 5.72 11.89 -6.19
N SER A 117 5.04 13.05 -6.13
CA SER A 117 5.60 14.31 -6.62
C SER A 117 6.89 14.70 -5.89
N ASN A 118 6.90 14.66 -4.56
CA ASN A 118 8.09 14.98 -3.78
C ASN A 118 9.24 13.99 -4.04
N PHE A 119 8.92 12.71 -4.23
CA PHE A 119 9.90 11.67 -4.57
C PHE A 119 10.51 11.92 -5.95
N ALA A 120 9.70 12.29 -6.93
CA ALA A 120 10.15 12.57 -8.30
C ALA A 120 11.04 13.81 -8.39
N ASN A 121 10.83 14.81 -7.53
CA ASN A 121 11.58 16.06 -7.49
C ASN A 121 12.90 15.99 -6.71
N GLN A 122 13.32 14.82 -6.20
CA GLN A 122 14.66 14.68 -5.66
C GLN A 122 15.67 14.39 -6.78
N LYS A 123 16.96 14.66 -6.53
CA LYS A 123 18.04 14.36 -7.50
C LYS A 123 18.28 12.85 -7.53
N LEU A 124 17.74 12.20 -8.57
CA LEU A 124 17.89 10.76 -8.82
C LEU A 124 18.61 10.52 -10.15
N ASN A 125 19.50 9.53 -10.18
CA ASN A 125 20.16 9.02 -11.37
C ASN A 125 19.51 7.70 -11.81
N LYS A 126 19.72 7.28 -13.06
CA LYS A 126 19.25 5.96 -13.54
C LYS A 126 19.79 4.81 -12.70
N SER A 127 21.05 4.90 -12.23
CA SER A 127 21.71 3.90 -11.37
C SER A 127 21.09 3.77 -9.97
N ASP A 128 20.26 4.73 -9.53
CA ASP A 128 19.60 4.69 -8.22
C ASP A 128 18.50 3.60 -8.13
N ASN A 129 18.10 3.00 -9.25
CA ASN A 129 17.02 2.01 -9.33
C ASN A 129 15.75 2.45 -8.56
N ALA A 130 15.40 3.72 -8.72
CA ALA A 130 14.33 4.33 -7.95
C ALA A 130 12.95 3.72 -8.27
N THR A 131 12.21 3.35 -7.23
CA THR A 131 10.94 2.64 -7.40
C THR A 131 9.88 3.16 -6.43
N ILE A 132 8.67 3.34 -6.95
CA ILE A 132 7.47 3.62 -6.17
C ILE A 132 6.55 2.40 -6.23
N ILE A 133 6.02 1.97 -5.09
CA ILE A 133 5.06 0.88 -5.00
C ILE A 133 3.82 1.38 -4.26
N ASN A 134 2.67 1.28 -4.90
CA ASN A 134 1.38 1.65 -4.32
C ASN A 134 0.65 0.39 -3.83
N ILE A 135 0.24 0.37 -2.57
CA ILE A 135 -0.59 -0.71 -2.03
C ILE A 135 -2.05 -0.35 -2.27
N LEU A 136 -2.66 -1.08 -3.19
CA LEU A 136 -4.06 -0.97 -3.61
C LEU A 136 -4.98 -1.83 -2.72
N ASP A 137 -6.01 -2.35 -3.32
CA ASP A 137 -6.94 -3.38 -2.82
C ASP A 137 -7.44 -4.18 -4.04
N GLN A 138 -7.75 -5.46 -3.89
CA GLN A 138 -8.30 -6.30 -4.96
C GLN A 138 -9.59 -5.73 -5.57
N ARG A 139 -10.30 -4.83 -4.84
CA ARG A 139 -11.50 -4.14 -5.33
C ARG A 139 -11.27 -3.29 -6.58
N VAL A 140 -10.03 -2.92 -6.90
CA VAL A 140 -9.74 -2.22 -8.17
C VAL A 140 -9.94 -3.10 -9.40
N PHE A 141 -9.94 -4.45 -9.21
CA PHE A 141 -10.21 -5.43 -10.25
C PHE A 141 -11.63 -6.00 -10.17
N LYS A 142 -12.25 -6.03 -8.98
CA LYS A 142 -13.63 -6.50 -8.77
C LYS A 142 -14.36 -5.53 -7.85
N LEU A 143 -15.16 -4.68 -8.45
CA LEU A 143 -15.92 -3.66 -7.74
C LEU A 143 -16.98 -4.26 -6.80
N THR A 144 -17.34 -3.50 -5.79
CA THR A 144 -18.43 -3.80 -4.85
C THR A 144 -19.19 -2.50 -4.55
N PRO A 145 -20.50 -2.55 -4.35
CA PRO A 145 -21.28 -1.35 -4.01
C PRO A 145 -20.97 -0.81 -2.60
N TYR A 146 -20.39 -1.64 -1.74
CA TYR A 146 -20.02 -1.25 -0.38
C TYR A 146 -18.63 -0.65 -0.32
N PHE A 147 -18.36 0.15 0.74
CA PHE A 147 -17.09 0.88 0.90
C PHE A 147 -16.84 1.83 -0.28
N PHE A 148 -17.85 2.64 -0.58
CA PHE A 148 -17.93 3.43 -1.79
C PHE A 148 -16.71 4.36 -1.96
N SER A 149 -16.50 5.32 -1.05
CA SER A 149 -15.42 6.28 -1.21
C SER A 149 -14.02 5.64 -1.04
N TYR A 150 -13.92 4.57 -0.24
CA TYR A 150 -12.70 3.79 -0.17
C TYR A 150 -12.35 3.18 -1.54
N THR A 151 -13.32 2.51 -2.18
CA THR A 151 -13.12 1.88 -3.48
C THR A 151 -12.73 2.92 -4.53
N VAL A 152 -13.43 4.06 -4.58
CA VAL A 152 -13.08 5.19 -5.46
C VAL A 152 -11.65 5.67 -5.21
N SER A 153 -11.23 5.85 -3.95
CA SER A 153 -9.89 6.29 -3.61
C SER A 153 -8.79 5.31 -4.10
N LYS A 154 -9.07 4.01 -4.07
CA LYS A 154 -8.16 2.97 -4.58
C LYS A 154 -8.13 2.91 -6.11
N LEU A 155 -9.25 3.17 -6.79
CA LEU A 155 -9.29 3.30 -8.25
C LEU A 155 -8.48 4.51 -8.74
N ILE A 156 -8.54 5.64 -8.02
CA ILE A 156 -7.70 6.79 -8.31
C ILE A 156 -6.22 6.39 -8.21
N LEU A 157 -5.81 5.72 -7.13
CA LEU A 157 -4.42 5.30 -6.93
C LEU A 157 -3.98 4.25 -7.97
N PHE A 158 -4.89 3.38 -8.42
CA PHE A 158 -4.64 2.40 -9.49
C PHE A 158 -4.30 3.10 -10.82
N ASN A 159 -5.13 4.05 -11.25
CA ASN A 159 -4.87 4.81 -12.48
C ASN A 159 -3.67 5.74 -12.34
N MET A 160 -3.48 6.36 -11.17
CA MET A 160 -2.29 7.17 -10.86
C MET A 160 -0.99 6.36 -11.00
N THR A 161 -1.00 5.07 -10.67
CA THR A 161 0.16 4.19 -10.85
C THR A 161 0.63 4.17 -12.31
N LYS A 162 -0.29 4.02 -13.26
CA LYS A 162 0.00 3.97 -14.69
C LYS A 162 0.47 5.33 -15.23
N THR A 163 -0.27 6.40 -14.90
CA THR A 163 0.06 7.75 -15.36
C THR A 163 1.39 8.25 -14.82
N ALA A 164 1.67 7.96 -13.53
CA ALA A 164 2.97 8.27 -12.93
C ALA A 164 4.11 7.45 -13.56
N ALA A 165 3.89 6.17 -13.87
CA ALA A 165 4.88 5.33 -14.55
C ALA A 165 5.27 5.90 -15.90
N MET A 166 4.29 6.32 -16.72
CA MET A 166 4.54 6.95 -18.02
C MET A 166 5.36 8.24 -17.88
N ARG A 167 5.01 9.10 -16.93
CA ARG A 167 5.67 10.42 -16.79
C ARG A 167 7.07 10.35 -16.19
N LEU A 168 7.32 9.37 -15.29
CA LEU A 168 8.55 9.33 -14.49
C LEU A 168 9.62 8.40 -15.06
N ALA A 169 9.28 7.59 -16.06
CA ALA A 169 10.27 6.80 -16.79
C ALA A 169 11.25 7.72 -17.54
N PRO A 170 12.49 7.32 -17.75
CA PRO A 170 13.13 6.06 -17.32
C PRO A 170 13.77 6.12 -15.92
N LYS A 171 13.68 7.25 -15.20
CA LYS A 171 14.38 7.48 -13.94
C LYS A 171 13.72 6.76 -12.75
N ILE A 172 12.39 6.64 -12.76
CA ILE A 172 11.61 6.10 -11.65
C ILE A 172 10.59 5.13 -12.22
N ARG A 173 10.51 3.93 -11.66
CA ARG A 173 9.48 2.94 -11.96
C ARG A 173 8.36 3.05 -10.93
N VAL A 174 7.12 2.90 -11.39
CA VAL A 174 5.95 2.96 -10.52
C VAL A 174 5.08 1.73 -10.77
N ASN A 175 4.87 0.93 -9.73
CA ASN A 175 4.06 -0.28 -9.79
C ASN A 175 3.12 -0.36 -8.59
N ALA A 176 2.20 -1.32 -8.60
CA ALA A 176 1.26 -1.49 -7.51
C ALA A 176 1.00 -2.96 -7.16
N ILE A 177 0.56 -3.18 -5.93
CA ILE A 177 0.12 -4.48 -5.42
C ILE A 177 -1.29 -4.31 -4.89
N ALA A 178 -2.18 -5.22 -5.25
CA ALA A 178 -3.57 -5.27 -4.81
C ALA A 178 -3.79 -6.48 -3.90
N PRO A 179 -3.68 -6.31 -2.56
CA PRO A 179 -3.89 -7.40 -1.62
C PRO A 179 -5.36 -7.82 -1.52
N GLY A 180 -5.58 -9.10 -1.26
CA GLY A 180 -6.86 -9.66 -0.83
C GLY A 180 -6.94 -9.85 0.69
N PRO A 181 -7.44 -11.02 1.17
CA PRO A 181 -7.66 -11.30 2.60
C PRO A 181 -6.36 -11.64 3.35
N VAL A 182 -5.52 -10.62 3.62
CA VAL A 182 -4.22 -10.78 4.30
C VAL A 182 -4.37 -10.80 5.82
N ILE A 183 -5.06 -9.80 6.38
CA ILE A 183 -5.20 -9.61 7.83
C ILE A 183 -6.63 -9.20 8.15
N LYS A 184 -7.22 -9.89 9.12
CA LYS A 184 -8.53 -9.56 9.66
C LYS A 184 -8.67 -8.07 9.99
N ASN A 185 -9.76 -7.45 9.54
CA ASN A 185 -10.10 -6.09 9.95
C ASN A 185 -10.61 -6.08 11.40
N THR A 186 -10.45 -4.97 12.10
CA THR A 186 -10.95 -4.80 13.48
C THR A 186 -12.47 -4.99 13.60
N ARG A 187 -13.22 -4.70 12.54
CA ARG A 187 -14.68 -4.87 12.46
C ARG A 187 -15.12 -6.30 12.11
N GLN A 188 -14.22 -7.15 11.64
CA GLN A 188 -14.55 -8.52 11.26
C GLN A 188 -14.40 -9.47 12.44
N SER A 189 -15.32 -10.41 12.62
CA SER A 189 -15.11 -11.59 13.45
C SER A 189 -14.11 -12.55 12.79
N THR A 190 -13.47 -13.39 13.57
CA THR A 190 -12.56 -14.43 13.05
C THR A 190 -13.31 -15.40 12.12
N LYS A 191 -14.56 -15.75 12.45
CA LYS A 191 -15.43 -16.59 11.62
C LYS A 191 -15.71 -15.96 10.26
N HIS A 192 -16.05 -14.64 10.22
CA HIS A 192 -16.28 -13.91 8.98
C HIS A 192 -15.00 -13.83 8.14
N PHE A 193 -13.85 -13.53 8.73
CA PHE A 193 -12.58 -13.50 7.99
C PHE A 193 -12.21 -14.87 7.42
N LYS A 194 -12.42 -15.96 8.19
CA LYS A 194 -12.22 -17.32 7.70
C LYS A 194 -13.14 -17.63 6.51
N LYS A 195 -14.44 -17.28 6.61
CA LYS A 195 -15.39 -17.41 5.48
C LYS A 195 -14.90 -16.63 4.25
N GLN A 196 -14.36 -15.42 4.43
CA GLN A 196 -13.87 -14.59 3.32
C GLN A 196 -12.78 -15.30 2.52
N TYR A 197 -11.70 -15.79 3.17
CA TYR A 197 -10.61 -16.40 2.42
C TYR A 197 -10.92 -17.82 1.93
N LEU A 198 -11.80 -18.57 2.60
CA LEU A 198 -12.27 -19.88 2.12
C LEU A 198 -13.17 -19.76 0.87
N ASN A 199 -13.76 -18.61 0.60
CA ASN A 199 -14.52 -18.32 -0.62
C ASN A 199 -13.69 -17.68 -1.74
N THR A 200 -12.36 -17.64 -1.62
CA THR A 200 -11.48 -17.32 -2.74
C THR A 200 -11.19 -18.57 -3.57
N LEU A 201 -10.74 -18.42 -4.82
CA LEU A 201 -10.46 -19.58 -5.68
C LEU A 201 -9.41 -20.53 -5.08
N LEU A 202 -8.36 -19.97 -4.44
CA LEU A 202 -7.32 -20.78 -3.79
C LEU A 202 -7.69 -21.22 -2.37
N LYS A 203 -8.85 -20.81 -1.86
CA LYS A 203 -9.41 -21.18 -0.53
C LYS A 203 -8.42 -20.99 0.63
N LYS A 204 -7.51 -20.01 0.52
CA LYS A 204 -6.49 -19.73 1.53
C LYS A 204 -6.38 -18.25 1.86
N GLN A 205 -5.93 -17.97 3.09
CA GLN A 205 -5.53 -16.63 3.49
C GLN A 205 -4.21 -16.25 2.78
N VAL A 206 -4.12 -15.02 2.29
CA VAL A 206 -2.86 -14.49 1.75
C VAL A 206 -1.85 -14.31 2.89
N ASP A 207 -0.64 -14.85 2.74
CA ASP A 207 0.44 -14.62 3.71
C ASP A 207 0.97 -13.18 3.55
N LYS A 208 1.18 -12.50 4.67
CA LYS A 208 1.78 -11.17 4.72
C LYS A 208 3.15 -11.11 4.05
N LYS A 209 3.91 -12.20 4.11
CA LYS A 209 5.20 -12.32 3.45
C LYS A 209 5.11 -12.25 1.93
N GLU A 210 3.99 -12.72 1.34
CA GLU A 210 3.78 -12.65 -0.12
C GLU A 210 3.70 -11.18 -0.59
N ILE A 211 3.14 -10.28 0.24
CA ILE A 211 3.11 -8.85 -0.08
C ILE A 211 4.52 -8.23 -0.05
N PHE A 212 5.33 -8.58 0.94
CA PHE A 212 6.75 -8.18 0.95
C PHE A 212 7.50 -8.74 -0.25
N ASN A 213 7.32 -10.02 -0.58
CA ASN A 213 7.98 -10.67 -1.71
C ASN A 213 7.64 -9.98 -3.04
N ALA A 214 6.39 -9.56 -3.23
CA ALA A 214 5.97 -8.79 -4.40
C ALA A 214 6.58 -7.39 -4.43
N CYS A 215 6.68 -6.69 -3.29
CA CYS A 215 7.41 -5.43 -3.21
C CYS A 215 8.88 -5.62 -3.62
N ASN A 216 9.54 -6.65 -3.10
CA ASN A 216 10.92 -6.98 -3.42
C ASN A 216 11.09 -7.37 -4.90
N PHE A 217 10.14 -8.12 -5.45
CA PHE A 217 10.11 -8.47 -6.88
C PHE A 217 10.10 -7.22 -7.76
N PHE A 218 9.24 -6.24 -7.50
CA PHE A 218 9.21 -4.99 -8.26
C PHE A 218 10.49 -4.15 -8.10
N ILE A 219 11.14 -4.19 -6.95
CA ILE A 219 12.40 -3.48 -6.76
C ILE A 219 13.53 -4.14 -7.56
N GLN A 220 13.60 -5.47 -7.56
CA GLN A 220 14.68 -6.20 -8.22
C GLN A 220 14.55 -6.25 -9.76
N ASN A 221 13.32 -6.26 -10.29
CA ASN A 221 13.07 -6.41 -11.72
C ASN A 221 12.90 -5.04 -12.41
N GLN A 222 13.98 -4.56 -13.00
CA GLN A 222 14.09 -3.19 -13.52
C GLN A 222 13.31 -2.93 -14.82
N SER A 223 12.89 -3.96 -15.53
CA SER A 223 12.10 -3.82 -16.76
C SER A 223 10.58 -3.70 -16.52
N ILE A 224 10.13 -3.64 -15.23
CA ILE A 224 8.71 -3.60 -14.90
C ILE A 224 8.33 -2.22 -14.39
N THR A 225 7.39 -1.56 -15.09
CA THR A 225 6.76 -0.31 -14.65
C THR A 225 5.30 -0.24 -15.12
N GLY A 226 4.46 0.50 -14.41
CA GLY A 226 3.03 0.67 -14.72
C GLY A 226 2.16 -0.56 -14.40
N GLN A 227 2.73 -1.61 -13.79
CA GLN A 227 2.02 -2.85 -13.52
C GLN A 227 1.35 -2.86 -12.16
N SER A 228 0.22 -3.57 -12.11
CA SER A 228 -0.53 -3.81 -10.88
C SER A 228 -0.84 -5.30 -10.79
N ILE A 229 -0.38 -5.96 -9.73
CA ILE A 229 -0.60 -7.40 -9.51
C ILE A 229 -1.51 -7.64 -8.31
N ALA A 230 -2.47 -8.54 -8.49
CA ALA A 230 -3.32 -9.02 -7.39
C ALA A 230 -2.59 -10.11 -6.61
N ILE A 231 -2.58 -9.99 -5.27
CA ILE A 231 -2.16 -11.05 -4.35
C ILE A 231 -3.34 -11.27 -3.41
N ASP A 232 -4.33 -12.00 -3.90
CA ASP A 232 -5.67 -12.06 -3.32
C ASP A 232 -6.27 -13.47 -3.25
N SER A 233 -5.47 -14.48 -3.51
CA SER A 233 -5.90 -15.88 -3.60
C SER A 233 -7.00 -16.11 -4.65
N GLY A 234 -7.04 -15.27 -5.70
CA GLY A 234 -8.05 -15.32 -6.75
C GLY A 234 -9.39 -14.71 -6.32
N GLN A 235 -9.44 -13.88 -5.27
CA GLN A 235 -10.67 -13.24 -4.82
C GLN A 235 -11.30 -12.36 -5.91
N SER A 236 -10.50 -11.64 -6.67
CA SER A 236 -10.97 -10.78 -7.76
C SER A 236 -11.45 -11.53 -9.00
N LEU A 237 -11.08 -12.81 -9.15
CA LEU A 237 -11.44 -13.66 -10.28
C LEU A 237 -12.72 -14.49 -10.04
N ASN A 238 -13.36 -14.36 -8.88
CA ASN A 238 -14.56 -15.12 -8.59
C ASN A 238 -15.72 -14.65 -9.51
N TRP A 239 -16.13 -15.53 -10.42
CA TRP A 239 -17.07 -15.27 -11.51
C TRP A 239 -18.43 -15.96 -11.31
N GLN A 240 -18.53 -16.95 -10.41
CA GLN A 240 -19.72 -17.75 -10.22
C GLN A 240 -20.89 -16.89 -9.71
N THR A 241 -21.95 -16.85 -10.51
CA THR A 241 -23.24 -16.29 -10.17
C THR A 241 -24.19 -17.41 -9.74
N LYS A 242 -25.35 -17.07 -9.16
CA LYS A 242 -26.27 -18.08 -8.61
C LYS A 242 -26.81 -19.04 -9.67
N ASP A 243 -26.94 -18.59 -10.90
CA ASP A 243 -27.39 -19.36 -12.06
C ASP A 243 -26.35 -20.35 -12.59
N LEU A 244 -25.05 -20.12 -12.25
CA LEU A 244 -23.91 -20.96 -12.67
C LEU A 244 -23.39 -21.88 -11.55
N ILE A 245 -23.95 -21.78 -10.34
CA ILE A 245 -23.54 -22.64 -9.23
C ILE A 245 -24.17 -24.05 -9.45
N ASN A 246 -23.31 -25.08 -9.53
CA ASN A 246 -23.65 -26.49 -9.74
C ASN A 246 -24.19 -26.84 -11.15
N ILE A 247 -23.90 -26.03 -12.15
CA ILE A 247 -24.14 -26.42 -13.55
C ILE A 247 -22.80 -26.93 -14.10
N ASN A 248 -22.81 -28.18 -14.54
CA ASN A 248 -21.75 -28.74 -15.37
C ASN A 248 -22.22 -28.61 -16.83
N GLU A 249 -21.71 -27.63 -17.54
CA GLU A 249 -21.82 -27.61 -19.00
C GLU A 249 -20.80 -28.55 -19.63
#